data_e6b28d6300959ce387fa9d2b8a685086
#
_entry.id   e6b28d6300959ce387fa9d2b8a685086
#
_cell.length_a   1.000
_cell.length_b   1.000
_cell.length_c   1.000
_cell.angle_alpha   90.00
_cell.angle_beta   90.00
_cell.angle_gamma   90.00
#
_symmetry.space_group_name_H-M   'P 1'
#
loop_
_entity.id
_entity.type
_entity.pdbx_description
1 polymer ?
#
loop_
_entity_poly.entity_id
_entity_poly.type
_entity_poly.pdbx_seq_one_letter_code
_entity_poly.pdbx_strand_id
1 'polypeptide(L)'
;MEHSPIIVIGHKNPDTDSICSAICYANLKNQTEPGRYVPKRAGKINNETAFVLNYFHTDVPDLINDVNTQVADIEYRKTPGVKDNISVKAAWKMMRELDVVTLPVVAKDNVLGGLITINDIAKSYMDDYESDVISKARTPYSNLIEVLEGTLVSGNPHNHIVNGKVIIGAANPQLIEGMVSKDDLMIVGDRIDTQIFGIEMGVGCLILCLDAPVNPLVLQLAEERHCSVITTKLDTYTVARLINQSIPIKHFMTKKNIVHFDLDDYVDDVRETVAKIRHRDFPILDANQNYVGMFSRRNLMNTDKKQLILVDHNEKTQAVDNIDEAEILEIIDHHRLGSLETMAPVFFRNQPL
;
A
#
# COMPACT_ATOMS: atom_id res chain seq x y z
N MET A 1 -12.13 -9.93 -15.18
CA MET A 1 -12.43 -8.54 -14.76
C MET A 1 -13.84 -8.58 -14.22
N GLU A 2 -14.04 -8.28 -12.95
CA GLU A 2 -15.38 -8.04 -12.42
C GLU A 2 -15.84 -6.72 -13.04
N HIS A 3 -16.83 -6.75 -13.88
CA HIS A 3 -17.45 -5.54 -14.43
C HIS A 3 -18.15 -4.80 -13.30
N SER A 4 -17.99 -3.49 -13.23
CA SER A 4 -18.78 -2.66 -12.32
C SER A 4 -20.28 -2.93 -12.51
N PRO A 5 -21.06 -3.02 -11.44
CA PRO A 5 -22.48 -3.33 -11.56
C PRO A 5 -23.22 -2.22 -12.28
N ILE A 6 -24.22 -2.60 -13.10
CA ILE A 6 -25.14 -1.67 -13.74
C ILE A 6 -26.19 -1.24 -12.71
N ILE A 7 -26.32 0.06 -12.50
CA ILE A 7 -27.24 0.63 -11.53
C ILE A 7 -28.62 0.84 -12.18
N VAL A 8 -29.66 0.29 -11.58
CA VAL A 8 -31.04 0.56 -11.95
C VAL A 8 -31.63 1.55 -10.95
N ILE A 9 -32.05 2.74 -11.43
CA ILE A 9 -32.39 3.86 -10.55
C ILE A 9 -33.60 4.66 -11.08
N GLY A 10 -34.47 5.05 -10.15
CA GLY A 10 -35.57 5.97 -10.40
C GLY A 10 -35.22 7.43 -10.08
N HIS A 11 -36.23 8.31 -10.04
CA HIS A 11 -36.04 9.76 -9.87
C HIS A 11 -35.67 10.19 -8.42
N LYS A 12 -35.19 11.44 -8.25
CA LYS A 12 -34.66 12.02 -6.99
C LYS A 12 -35.67 12.05 -5.82
N ASN A 13 -36.96 12.22 -6.11
CA ASN A 13 -38.02 12.22 -5.11
C ASN A 13 -38.83 10.93 -5.25
N PRO A 14 -38.25 9.77 -4.94
CA PRO A 14 -38.80 8.49 -5.34
C PRO A 14 -40.13 8.24 -4.64
N ASP A 15 -41.12 7.92 -5.43
CA ASP A 15 -42.40 7.35 -4.97
C ASP A 15 -42.33 5.81 -4.99
N THR A 16 -43.44 5.16 -4.78
CA THR A 16 -43.51 3.70 -4.71
C THR A 16 -43.24 3.08 -6.08
N ASP A 17 -43.64 3.70 -7.17
CA ASP A 17 -43.41 3.20 -8.55
C ASP A 17 -41.91 3.24 -8.86
N SER A 18 -41.27 4.38 -8.62
CA SER A 18 -39.85 4.60 -8.84
C SER A 18 -38.96 3.54 -8.14
N ILE A 19 -39.24 3.24 -6.87
CA ILE A 19 -38.49 2.25 -6.10
C ILE A 19 -38.79 0.81 -6.53
N CYS A 20 -40.09 0.48 -6.68
CA CYS A 20 -40.50 -0.86 -7.07
C CYS A 20 -40.03 -1.22 -8.49
N SER A 21 -40.11 -0.27 -9.43
CA SER A 21 -39.61 -0.46 -10.79
C SER A 21 -38.11 -0.73 -10.81
N ALA A 22 -37.32 0.00 -10.02
CA ALA A 22 -35.87 -0.24 -9.91
C ALA A 22 -35.57 -1.65 -9.40
N ILE A 23 -36.22 -2.07 -8.33
CA ILE A 23 -36.04 -3.42 -7.75
C ILE A 23 -36.48 -4.52 -8.73
N CYS A 24 -37.69 -4.39 -9.29
CA CYS A 24 -38.25 -5.41 -10.16
C CYS A 24 -37.45 -5.55 -11.46
N TYR A 25 -37.02 -4.42 -12.05
CA TYR A 25 -36.26 -4.46 -13.27
C TYR A 25 -34.82 -4.99 -13.07
N ALA A 26 -34.15 -4.62 -12.00
CA ALA A 26 -32.87 -5.20 -11.64
C ALA A 26 -32.98 -6.72 -11.44
N ASN A 27 -34.02 -7.17 -10.74
CA ASN A 27 -34.27 -8.60 -10.54
C ASN A 27 -34.54 -9.31 -11.87
N LEU A 28 -35.36 -8.73 -12.75
CA LEU A 28 -35.67 -9.29 -14.09
C LEU A 28 -34.38 -9.46 -14.90
N LYS A 29 -33.54 -8.43 -14.98
CA LYS A 29 -32.26 -8.46 -15.73
C LYS A 29 -31.31 -9.49 -15.14
N ASN A 30 -31.25 -9.63 -13.82
CA ASN A 30 -30.43 -10.62 -13.14
C ASN A 30 -30.87 -12.06 -13.38
N GLN A 31 -32.07 -12.32 -13.92
CA GLN A 31 -32.46 -13.66 -14.38
C GLN A 31 -31.64 -14.12 -15.60
N THR A 32 -31.19 -13.19 -16.41
CA THR A 32 -30.41 -13.48 -17.61
C THR A 32 -28.89 -13.29 -17.39
N GLU A 33 -28.53 -12.29 -16.57
CA GLU A 33 -27.14 -11.94 -16.25
C GLU A 33 -26.97 -11.79 -14.72
N PRO A 34 -26.84 -12.90 -13.96
CA PRO A 34 -26.87 -12.88 -12.51
C PRO A 34 -25.82 -11.96 -11.86
N GLY A 35 -26.26 -11.13 -10.92
CA GLY A 35 -25.38 -10.27 -10.11
C GLY A 35 -24.86 -9.01 -10.79
N ARG A 36 -25.27 -8.76 -12.04
CA ARG A 36 -24.81 -7.61 -12.82
C ARG A 36 -25.58 -6.32 -12.55
N TYR A 37 -26.85 -6.42 -12.16
CA TYR A 37 -27.76 -5.29 -12.00
C TYR A 37 -28.09 -5.06 -10.53
N VAL A 38 -27.91 -3.81 -10.06
CA VAL A 38 -28.12 -3.45 -8.66
C VAL A 38 -29.13 -2.31 -8.57
N PRO A 39 -30.28 -2.49 -7.86
CA PRO A 39 -31.20 -1.40 -7.62
C PRO A 39 -30.62 -0.38 -6.65
N LYS A 40 -30.74 0.90 -6.98
CA LYS A 40 -30.39 2.03 -6.09
C LYS A 40 -31.54 3.03 -6.06
N ARG A 41 -31.54 3.93 -5.07
CA ARG A 41 -32.49 5.03 -4.96
C ARG A 41 -31.79 6.37 -4.96
N ALA A 42 -32.38 7.36 -5.59
CA ALA A 42 -31.82 8.72 -5.68
C ALA A 42 -32.35 9.66 -4.58
N GLY A 43 -33.13 9.16 -3.62
CA GLY A 43 -33.70 9.95 -2.54
C GLY A 43 -34.26 9.14 -1.37
N LYS A 44 -34.89 9.82 -0.43
CA LYS A 44 -35.54 9.16 0.72
C LYS A 44 -36.85 8.51 0.27
N ILE A 45 -37.10 7.30 0.73
CA ILE A 45 -38.41 6.63 0.54
C ILE A 45 -39.48 7.32 1.39
N ASN A 46 -40.70 7.34 0.88
CA ASN A 46 -41.88 7.80 1.60
C ASN A 46 -42.48 6.66 2.46
N ASN A 47 -43.51 6.97 3.27
CA ASN A 47 -44.14 6.00 4.18
C ASN A 47 -44.87 4.87 3.41
N GLU A 48 -45.45 5.18 2.25
CA GLU A 48 -46.12 4.22 1.40
C GLU A 48 -45.13 3.20 0.86
N THR A 49 -44.04 3.66 0.29
CA THR A 49 -42.93 2.81 -0.18
C THR A 49 -42.37 1.93 0.96
N ALA A 50 -42.17 2.51 2.15
CA ALA A 50 -41.68 1.77 3.29
C ALA A 50 -42.64 0.68 3.70
N PHE A 51 -43.96 0.94 3.67
CA PHE A 51 -45.00 -0.05 3.94
C PHE A 51 -44.99 -1.20 2.93
N VAL A 52 -44.92 -0.85 1.61
CA VAL A 52 -44.90 -1.85 0.53
C VAL A 52 -43.67 -2.76 0.65
N LEU A 53 -42.46 -2.17 0.81
CA LEU A 53 -41.24 -2.96 0.95
C LEU A 53 -41.28 -3.90 2.18
N ASN A 54 -41.77 -3.39 3.31
CA ASN A 54 -41.90 -4.21 4.51
C ASN A 54 -42.90 -5.34 4.32
N TYR A 55 -44.05 -5.08 3.66
CA TYR A 55 -45.07 -6.08 3.39
C TYR A 55 -44.56 -7.25 2.54
N PHE A 56 -43.71 -6.94 1.53
CA PHE A 56 -43.10 -7.94 0.66
C PHE A 56 -41.76 -8.46 1.16
N HIS A 57 -41.31 -8.09 2.35
CA HIS A 57 -40.03 -8.47 2.94
C HIS A 57 -38.85 -8.19 2.02
N THR A 58 -38.87 -7.03 1.38
CA THR A 58 -37.86 -6.59 0.43
C THR A 58 -37.01 -5.48 1.07
N ASP A 59 -35.69 -5.59 0.95
CA ASP A 59 -34.77 -4.58 1.47
C ASP A 59 -34.88 -3.26 0.73
N VAL A 60 -34.68 -2.16 1.46
CA VAL A 60 -34.63 -0.83 0.88
C VAL A 60 -33.34 -0.69 0.05
N PRO A 61 -33.40 -0.31 -1.22
CA PRO A 61 -32.21 -0.07 -2.04
C PRO A 61 -31.28 0.99 -1.40
N ASP A 62 -29.98 0.79 -1.54
CA ASP A 62 -29.00 1.77 -1.06
C ASP A 62 -29.18 3.12 -1.76
N LEU A 63 -28.92 4.18 -1.01
CA LEU A 63 -28.95 5.55 -1.52
C LEU A 63 -27.72 5.85 -2.36
N ILE A 64 -27.92 6.46 -3.52
CA ILE A 64 -26.88 7.10 -4.31
C ILE A 64 -27.32 8.53 -4.66
N ASN A 65 -26.56 9.52 -4.28
CA ASN A 65 -26.88 10.92 -4.54
C ASN A 65 -26.17 11.48 -5.77
N ASP A 66 -25.05 10.83 -6.17
CA ASP A 66 -24.15 11.30 -7.20
C ASP A 66 -23.59 10.12 -7.98
N VAL A 67 -23.53 10.25 -9.30
CA VAL A 67 -23.03 9.19 -10.19
C VAL A 67 -21.64 9.48 -10.76
N ASN A 68 -20.97 10.52 -10.29
CA ASN A 68 -19.56 10.74 -10.64
C ASN A 68 -18.72 9.52 -10.29
N THR A 69 -17.70 9.27 -11.09
CA THR A 69 -16.74 8.19 -10.84
C THR A 69 -15.90 8.51 -9.60
N GLN A 70 -15.80 7.57 -8.69
CA GLN A 70 -15.02 7.66 -7.45
C GLN A 70 -13.74 6.80 -7.55
N VAL A 71 -12.80 7.00 -6.61
CA VAL A 71 -11.59 6.18 -6.53
C VAL A 71 -11.91 4.70 -6.34
N ALA A 72 -13.03 4.38 -5.70
CA ALA A 72 -13.51 3.00 -5.57
C ALA A 72 -13.84 2.33 -6.92
N ASP A 73 -14.17 3.12 -7.94
CA ASP A 73 -14.59 2.65 -9.27
C ASP A 73 -13.40 2.45 -10.22
N ILE A 74 -12.21 2.95 -9.90
CA ILE A 74 -11.03 2.80 -10.76
C ILE A 74 -10.29 1.49 -10.50
N GLU A 75 -9.59 1.01 -11.52
CA GLU A 75 -8.65 -0.10 -11.34
C GLU A 75 -7.44 0.36 -10.54
N TYR A 76 -7.16 -0.26 -9.40
CA TYR A 76 -5.98 0.00 -8.57
C TYR A 76 -5.29 -1.29 -8.15
N ARG A 77 -4.00 -1.18 -7.83
CA ARG A 77 -3.18 -2.33 -7.43
C ARG A 77 -3.31 -2.58 -5.94
N LYS A 78 -3.59 -3.82 -5.56
CA LYS A 78 -3.56 -4.29 -4.16
C LYS A 78 -2.12 -4.62 -3.74
N THR A 79 -1.21 -3.63 -3.85
CA THR A 79 0.18 -3.79 -3.41
C THR A 79 0.21 -4.05 -1.90
N PRO A 80 0.84 -5.13 -1.42
CA PRO A 80 0.85 -5.43 0.01
C PRO A 80 1.63 -4.38 0.80
N GLY A 81 1.11 -4.00 1.95
CA GLY A 81 1.81 -3.15 2.90
C GLY A 81 2.99 -3.88 3.55
N VAL A 82 4.10 -3.18 3.76
CA VAL A 82 5.31 -3.72 4.39
C VAL A 82 5.54 -3.10 5.76
N LYS A 83 6.23 -3.83 6.65
CA LYS A 83 6.63 -3.31 7.97
C LYS A 83 7.81 -2.35 7.82
N ASP A 84 7.88 -1.37 8.70
CA ASP A 84 8.90 -0.31 8.69
C ASP A 84 10.32 -0.79 9.07
N ASN A 85 10.42 -1.97 9.68
CA ASN A 85 11.68 -2.55 10.17
C ASN A 85 12.36 -3.51 9.18
N ILE A 86 11.78 -3.78 8.01
CA ILE A 86 12.45 -4.60 6.98
C ILE A 86 13.69 -3.88 6.45
N SER A 87 14.66 -4.66 5.99
CA SER A 87 15.90 -4.13 5.42
C SER A 87 15.66 -3.45 4.06
N VAL A 88 16.54 -2.51 3.70
CA VAL A 88 16.54 -1.92 2.34
C VAL A 88 16.67 -3.01 1.27
N LYS A 89 17.50 -4.07 1.51
CA LYS A 89 17.63 -5.22 0.60
C LYS A 89 16.31 -5.94 0.41
N ALA A 90 15.58 -6.21 1.51
CA ALA A 90 14.27 -6.87 1.45
C ALA A 90 13.24 -6.02 0.70
N ALA A 91 13.17 -4.72 0.97
CA ALA A 91 12.27 -3.80 0.26
C ALA A 91 12.58 -3.77 -1.25
N TRP A 92 13.85 -3.66 -1.63
CA TRP A 92 14.28 -3.71 -3.03
C TRP A 92 13.87 -5.03 -3.71
N LYS A 93 14.06 -6.17 -3.03
CA LYS A 93 13.65 -7.48 -3.56
C LYS A 93 12.14 -7.52 -3.80
N MET A 94 11.34 -7.06 -2.83
CA MET A 94 9.87 -7.00 -2.98
C MET A 94 9.43 -6.07 -4.12
N MET A 95 10.06 -4.89 -4.28
CA MET A 95 9.76 -3.99 -5.40
C MET A 95 9.97 -4.67 -6.75
N ARG A 96 11.04 -5.45 -6.88
CA ARG A 96 11.34 -6.20 -8.12
C ARG A 96 10.36 -7.34 -8.37
N GLU A 97 10.01 -8.10 -7.33
CA GLU A 97 9.09 -9.24 -7.44
C GLU A 97 7.66 -8.79 -7.78
N LEU A 98 7.24 -7.65 -7.24
CA LEU A 98 5.92 -7.08 -7.49
C LEU A 98 5.86 -6.12 -8.70
N ASP A 99 6.98 -5.86 -9.35
CA ASP A 99 7.13 -4.88 -10.43
C ASP A 99 6.56 -3.49 -10.05
N VAL A 100 6.94 -2.99 -8.88
CA VAL A 100 6.51 -1.70 -8.35
C VAL A 100 7.70 -0.81 -8.01
N VAL A 101 7.49 0.50 -8.05
CA VAL A 101 8.52 1.51 -7.71
C VAL A 101 8.30 2.16 -6.34
N THR A 102 7.19 1.83 -5.70
CA THR A 102 6.77 2.35 -4.39
C THR A 102 6.15 1.23 -3.58
N LEU A 103 6.55 1.08 -2.32
CA LEU A 103 5.90 0.21 -1.36
C LEU A 103 5.26 1.04 -0.25
N PRO A 104 4.00 0.76 0.09
CA PRO A 104 3.35 1.33 1.25
C PRO A 104 3.91 0.68 2.53
N VAL A 105 4.28 1.50 3.49
CA VAL A 105 4.72 1.05 4.81
C VAL A 105 3.56 1.18 5.77
N VAL A 106 3.15 0.07 6.36
CA VAL A 106 1.98 0.01 7.24
C VAL A 106 2.36 -0.35 8.67
N ALA A 107 1.66 0.26 9.61
CA ALA A 107 1.70 -0.08 11.03
C ALA A 107 0.75 -1.24 11.36
N LYS A 108 0.48 -1.48 12.64
CA LYS A 108 -0.57 -2.40 13.08
C LYS A 108 -1.92 -1.93 12.50
N ASP A 109 -2.81 -2.90 12.29
CA ASP A 109 -4.16 -2.68 11.76
C ASP A 109 -4.21 -2.05 10.36
N ASN A 110 -3.14 -2.25 9.57
CA ASN A 110 -3.00 -1.79 8.19
C ASN A 110 -3.04 -0.25 8.00
N VAL A 111 -2.77 0.52 9.05
CA VAL A 111 -2.70 1.98 8.98
C VAL A 111 -1.45 2.41 8.20
N LEU A 112 -1.61 3.33 7.25
CA LEU A 112 -0.51 3.86 6.44
C LEU A 112 0.47 4.66 7.32
N GLY A 113 1.70 4.18 7.47
CA GLY A 113 2.76 4.80 8.27
C GLY A 113 3.82 5.52 7.44
N GLY A 114 3.91 5.23 6.13
CA GLY A 114 4.92 5.80 5.26
C GLY A 114 4.88 5.23 3.84
N LEU A 115 5.76 5.78 3.00
CA LEU A 115 6.05 5.25 1.66
C LEU A 115 7.56 5.11 1.50
N ILE A 116 8.01 4.02 0.89
CA ILE A 116 9.39 3.84 0.45
C ILE A 116 9.43 3.69 -1.07
N THR A 117 10.26 4.47 -1.73
CA THR A 117 10.38 4.48 -3.20
C THR A 117 11.75 3.98 -3.66
N ILE A 118 11.86 3.60 -4.94
CA ILE A 118 13.16 3.31 -5.56
C ILE A 118 14.13 4.49 -5.39
N ASN A 119 13.63 5.73 -5.47
CA ASN A 119 14.48 6.91 -5.30
C ASN A 119 15.06 7.01 -3.87
N ASP A 120 14.30 6.64 -2.84
CA ASP A 120 14.79 6.60 -1.46
C ASP A 120 15.87 5.53 -1.30
N ILE A 121 15.68 4.37 -1.94
CA ILE A 121 16.69 3.29 -1.98
C ILE A 121 17.95 3.76 -2.74
N ALA A 122 17.79 4.44 -3.87
CA ALA A 122 18.92 4.95 -4.63
C ALA A 122 19.71 5.99 -3.82
N LYS A 123 19.03 6.91 -3.14
CA LYS A 123 19.67 7.88 -2.24
C LYS A 123 20.43 7.19 -1.11
N SER A 124 19.86 6.15 -0.50
CA SER A 124 20.53 5.37 0.55
C SER A 124 21.84 4.72 0.11
N TYR A 125 22.11 4.69 -1.19
CA TYR A 125 23.34 4.17 -1.77
C TYR A 125 24.30 5.25 -2.23
N MET A 126 23.77 6.40 -2.66
CA MET A 126 24.54 7.45 -3.34
C MET A 126 24.94 8.58 -2.40
N ASP A 127 24.19 8.77 -1.33
CA ASP A 127 24.52 9.78 -0.34
C ASP A 127 25.70 9.28 0.53
N ASP A 128 26.64 10.17 0.85
CA ASP A 128 27.75 9.90 1.76
C ASP A 128 27.21 9.81 3.18
N TYR A 129 27.01 8.57 3.66
CA TYR A 129 26.64 8.34 5.05
C TYR A 129 27.86 8.15 5.91
N GLU A 130 27.81 8.70 7.11
CA GLU A 130 28.76 8.41 8.15
C GLU A 130 28.73 6.91 8.50
N SER A 131 29.87 6.36 8.90
CA SER A 131 30.02 4.92 9.22
C SER A 131 29.14 4.44 10.38
N ASP A 132 28.46 5.34 11.10
CA ASP A 132 27.54 5.09 12.22
C ASP A 132 26.05 5.11 11.83
N VAL A 133 25.70 5.27 10.54
CA VAL A 133 24.30 5.29 10.07
C VAL A 133 23.54 4.04 10.50
N ILE A 134 24.21 2.89 10.58
CA ILE A 134 23.61 1.62 10.98
C ILE A 134 23.10 1.63 12.43
N SER A 135 23.80 2.30 13.32
CA SER A 135 23.39 2.47 14.72
C SER A 135 22.37 3.59 14.88
N LYS A 136 22.54 4.73 14.19
CA LYS A 136 21.53 5.81 14.14
C LYS A 136 20.16 5.31 13.68
N ALA A 137 20.13 4.38 12.72
CA ALA A 137 18.92 3.73 12.24
C ALA A 137 18.35 2.68 13.19
N ARG A 138 19.07 2.31 14.27
CA ARG A 138 18.73 1.23 15.19
C ARG A 138 18.47 -0.08 14.45
N THR A 139 19.44 -0.48 13.63
CA THR A 139 19.33 -1.66 12.76
C THR A 139 19.21 -2.94 13.58
N PRO A 140 18.20 -3.80 13.35
CA PRO A 140 18.11 -5.10 14.01
C PRO A 140 19.22 -6.04 13.54
N TYR A 141 19.76 -6.86 14.44
CA TYR A 141 20.71 -7.91 14.06
C TYR A 141 20.11 -8.91 13.06
N SER A 142 18.82 -9.18 13.14
CA SER A 142 18.11 -10.02 12.18
C SER A 142 18.25 -9.53 10.73
N ASN A 143 18.20 -8.21 10.50
CA ASN A 143 18.41 -7.65 9.17
C ASN A 143 19.86 -7.83 8.69
N LEU A 144 20.81 -7.67 9.62
CA LEU A 144 22.23 -7.86 9.32
C LEU A 144 22.51 -9.32 8.91
N ILE A 145 21.97 -10.28 9.68
CA ILE A 145 22.08 -11.71 9.42
C ILE A 145 21.47 -12.06 8.06
N GLU A 146 20.25 -11.56 7.78
CA GLU A 146 19.56 -11.78 6.51
C GLU A 146 20.37 -11.24 5.32
N VAL A 147 20.82 -10.00 5.41
CA VAL A 147 21.51 -9.31 4.30
C VAL A 147 22.87 -9.92 4.00
N LEU A 148 23.61 -10.31 5.04
CA LEU A 148 24.93 -10.94 4.91
C LEU A 148 24.87 -12.45 4.70
N GLU A 149 23.67 -13.03 4.62
CA GLU A 149 23.47 -14.50 4.52
C GLU A 149 24.26 -15.23 5.60
N GLY A 150 24.29 -14.61 6.81
CA GLY A 150 25.13 -15.00 7.92
C GLY A 150 24.43 -15.93 8.90
N THR A 151 25.25 -16.48 9.81
CA THR A 151 24.79 -17.26 10.95
C THR A 151 25.21 -16.53 12.22
N LEU A 152 24.27 -16.32 13.14
CA LEU A 152 24.57 -15.79 14.47
C LEU A 152 25.11 -16.92 15.35
N VAL A 153 26.37 -16.82 15.76
CA VAL A 153 27.04 -17.80 16.59
C VAL A 153 26.93 -17.44 18.07
N SER A 154 26.98 -16.15 18.40
CA SER A 154 26.78 -15.62 19.75
C SER A 154 25.98 -14.32 19.69
N GLY A 155 25.09 -14.09 20.65
CA GLY A 155 24.25 -12.89 20.74
C GLY A 155 22.76 -13.17 20.59
N ASN A 156 21.97 -12.10 20.40
CA ASN A 156 20.52 -12.18 20.23
C ASN A 156 20.07 -11.48 18.93
N PRO A 157 19.43 -12.20 17.98
CA PRO A 157 19.01 -11.63 16.70
C PRO A 157 17.94 -10.54 16.82
N HIS A 158 17.23 -10.47 17.95
CA HIS A 158 16.19 -9.47 18.22
C HIS A 158 16.73 -8.16 18.79
N ASN A 159 18.01 -8.13 19.18
CA ASN A 159 18.65 -6.90 19.61
C ASN A 159 18.86 -5.94 18.45
N HIS A 160 19.06 -4.66 18.78
CA HIS A 160 19.31 -3.59 17.83
C HIS A 160 20.70 -3.01 18.04
N ILE A 161 21.34 -2.63 16.95
CA ILE A 161 22.56 -1.86 16.95
C ILE A 161 22.18 -0.43 17.33
N VAL A 162 22.60 0.04 18.49
CA VAL A 162 22.20 1.34 19.05
C VAL A 162 23.35 2.33 19.13
N ASN A 163 24.59 1.85 19.09
CA ASN A 163 25.82 2.64 19.11
C ASN A 163 26.85 2.00 18.18
N GLY A 164 27.96 2.71 17.98
CA GLY A 164 29.09 2.23 17.20
C GLY A 164 28.96 2.50 15.70
N LYS A 165 30.04 2.30 15.02
CA LYS A 165 30.19 2.42 13.57
C LYS A 165 30.71 1.12 12.98
N VAL A 166 30.68 1.01 11.66
CA VAL A 166 31.28 -0.13 10.95
C VAL A 166 32.77 0.14 10.74
N ILE A 167 33.62 -0.83 11.08
CA ILE A 167 35.05 -0.79 10.90
C ILE A 167 35.55 -2.09 10.27
N ILE A 168 36.62 -2.02 9.47
CA ILE A 168 37.27 -3.19 8.89
C ILE A 168 38.57 -3.45 9.63
N GLY A 169 38.69 -4.62 10.28
CA GLY A 169 39.87 -5.06 10.98
C GLY A 169 40.94 -5.64 10.03
N ALA A 170 41.38 -4.85 9.04
CA ALA A 170 42.34 -5.32 8.04
C ALA A 170 43.80 -5.12 8.44
N ALA A 171 44.08 -4.18 9.33
CA ALA A 171 45.43 -3.88 9.78
C ALA A 171 45.78 -4.58 11.11
N ASN A 172 47.05 -4.50 11.55
CA ASN A 172 47.46 -4.98 12.84
C ASN A 172 46.76 -4.22 13.98
N PRO A 173 46.49 -4.87 15.13
CA PRO A 173 45.83 -4.26 16.27
C PRO A 173 46.41 -2.89 16.67
N GLN A 174 47.72 -2.76 16.72
CA GLN A 174 48.40 -1.52 17.09
C GLN A 174 48.14 -0.34 16.16
N LEU A 175 47.81 -0.59 14.87
CA LEU A 175 47.50 0.45 13.88
C LEU A 175 46.06 0.90 13.94
N ILE A 176 45.15 0.05 14.40
CA ILE A 176 43.72 0.33 14.43
C ILE A 176 43.19 0.66 15.83
N GLU A 177 44.03 0.58 16.87
CA GLU A 177 43.64 0.83 18.26
C GLU A 177 42.91 2.18 18.44
N GLY A 178 43.45 3.24 17.86
CA GLY A 178 42.82 4.57 17.91
C GLY A 178 41.55 4.75 17.06
N MET A 179 41.19 3.76 16.26
CA MET A 179 40.01 3.81 15.36
C MET A 179 38.86 2.97 15.91
N VAL A 180 39.12 1.95 16.69
CA VAL A 180 38.12 1.06 17.29
C VAL A 180 37.54 1.69 18.55
N SER A 181 36.22 1.68 18.64
CA SER A 181 35.48 2.20 19.77
C SER A 181 34.53 1.14 20.32
N LYS A 182 34.10 1.35 21.56
CA LYS A 182 33.07 0.51 22.18
C LYS A 182 31.81 0.48 21.31
N ASP A 183 31.20 -0.69 21.26
CA ASP A 183 29.96 -1.00 20.50
C ASP A 183 30.11 -0.95 18.96
N ASP A 184 31.34 -0.77 18.42
CA ASP A 184 31.58 -0.83 16.97
C ASP A 184 31.25 -2.22 16.39
N LEU A 185 30.91 -2.27 15.09
CA LEU A 185 30.78 -3.51 14.34
C LEU A 185 32.07 -3.71 13.54
N MET A 186 32.80 -4.77 13.85
CA MET A 186 34.10 -5.04 13.25
C MET A 186 34.02 -6.20 12.25
N ILE A 187 34.32 -5.91 10.98
CA ILE A 187 34.44 -6.91 9.92
C ILE A 187 35.87 -7.46 9.93
N VAL A 188 36.00 -8.78 10.12
CA VAL A 188 37.30 -9.45 10.26
C VAL A 188 37.36 -10.74 9.43
N GLY A 189 38.57 -11.23 9.19
CA GLY A 189 38.81 -12.56 8.65
C GLY A 189 39.16 -13.56 9.79
N ASP A 190 40.05 -14.51 9.47
CA ASP A 190 40.48 -15.63 10.32
C ASP A 190 41.55 -15.29 11.36
N ARG A 191 42.05 -14.04 11.41
CA ARG A 191 43.09 -13.61 12.34
C ARG A 191 42.58 -13.51 13.77
N ILE A 192 42.94 -14.49 14.60
CA ILE A 192 42.53 -14.61 16.01
C ILE A 192 42.99 -13.41 16.83
N ASP A 193 44.21 -12.90 16.62
CA ASP A 193 44.74 -11.73 17.30
C ASP A 193 43.88 -10.47 17.10
N THR A 194 43.41 -10.26 15.89
CA THR A 194 42.50 -9.13 15.55
C THR A 194 41.08 -9.34 16.12
N GLN A 195 40.61 -10.59 16.17
CA GLN A 195 39.31 -10.91 16.76
C GLN A 195 39.31 -10.67 18.27
N ILE A 196 40.31 -11.17 18.99
CA ILE A 196 40.48 -10.97 20.44
C ILE A 196 40.64 -9.47 20.75
N PHE A 197 41.50 -8.78 20.01
CA PHE A 197 41.67 -7.33 20.15
C PHE A 197 40.36 -6.56 20.05
N GLY A 198 39.52 -6.84 19.00
CA GLY A 198 38.24 -6.21 18.87
C GLY A 198 37.33 -6.40 20.06
N ILE A 199 37.24 -7.64 20.60
CA ILE A 199 36.42 -7.95 21.76
C ILE A 199 36.94 -7.23 23.01
N GLU A 200 38.25 -7.18 23.20
CA GLU A 200 38.88 -6.47 24.35
C GLU A 200 38.62 -4.96 24.27
N MET A 201 38.59 -4.38 23.08
CA MET A 201 38.22 -2.98 22.86
C MET A 201 36.72 -2.72 23.06
N GLY A 202 35.92 -3.77 23.25
CA GLY A 202 34.50 -3.69 23.57
C GLY A 202 33.61 -3.50 22.32
N VAL A 203 34.02 -4.04 21.16
CA VAL A 203 33.13 -4.01 19.97
C VAL A 203 31.83 -4.75 20.27
N GLY A 204 30.70 -4.23 19.74
CA GLY A 204 29.38 -4.81 19.92
C GLY A 204 29.14 -6.05 19.06
N CYS A 205 29.86 -6.14 17.92
CA CYS A 205 29.72 -7.25 16.98
C CYS A 205 31.01 -7.54 16.22
N LEU A 206 31.37 -8.82 16.12
CA LEU A 206 32.32 -9.33 15.14
C LEU A 206 31.59 -9.98 13.97
N ILE A 207 32.00 -9.63 12.75
CA ILE A 207 31.51 -10.26 11.52
C ILE A 207 32.69 -11.00 10.88
N LEU A 208 32.68 -12.34 10.98
CA LEU A 208 33.70 -13.21 10.44
C LEU A 208 33.36 -13.58 8.99
N CYS A 209 34.23 -13.18 8.06
CA CYS A 209 34.10 -13.43 6.64
C CYS A 209 34.66 -14.81 6.23
N LEU A 210 34.26 -15.28 5.02
CA LEU A 210 34.79 -16.48 4.34
C LEU A 210 34.57 -17.79 5.13
N ASP A 211 33.46 -17.88 5.87
CA ASP A 211 33.18 -19.02 6.76
C ASP A 211 34.36 -19.34 7.71
N ALA A 212 35.11 -18.32 8.12
CA ALA A 212 36.24 -18.50 9.04
C ALA A 212 35.75 -19.24 10.28
N PRO A 213 36.44 -20.33 10.68
CA PRO A 213 36.05 -21.09 11.84
C PRO A 213 36.18 -20.24 13.13
N VAL A 214 35.13 -20.26 13.95
CA VAL A 214 35.13 -19.52 15.22
C VAL A 214 35.99 -20.27 16.22
N ASN A 215 37.07 -19.64 16.67
CA ASN A 215 37.93 -20.23 17.73
C ASN A 215 37.17 -20.30 19.05
N PRO A 216 37.19 -21.42 19.79
CA PRO A 216 36.51 -21.55 21.08
C PRO A 216 36.87 -20.48 22.11
N LEU A 217 38.13 -20.03 22.14
CA LEU A 217 38.58 -18.96 23.02
C LEU A 217 37.93 -17.61 22.64
N VAL A 218 37.84 -17.32 21.33
CA VAL A 218 37.16 -16.11 20.84
C VAL A 218 35.69 -16.14 21.19
N LEU A 219 35.02 -17.30 21.05
CA LEU A 219 33.61 -17.45 21.37
C LEU A 219 33.36 -17.24 22.88
N GLN A 220 34.16 -17.88 23.75
CA GLN A 220 34.06 -17.69 25.18
C GLN A 220 34.25 -16.21 25.57
N LEU A 221 35.25 -15.54 25.04
CA LEU A 221 35.51 -14.13 25.31
C LEU A 221 34.39 -13.23 24.83
N ALA A 222 33.82 -13.54 23.65
CA ALA A 222 32.67 -12.81 23.08
C ALA A 222 31.44 -12.93 23.99
N GLU A 223 31.14 -14.11 24.51
CA GLU A 223 30.04 -14.34 25.47
C GLU A 223 30.26 -13.57 26.78
N GLU A 224 31.46 -13.64 27.35
CA GLU A 224 31.81 -12.91 28.57
C GLU A 224 31.70 -11.39 28.43
N ARG A 225 32.00 -10.85 27.23
CA ARG A 225 31.98 -9.42 26.93
C ARG A 225 30.70 -8.96 26.24
N HIS A 226 29.72 -9.84 26.08
CA HIS A 226 28.45 -9.56 25.38
C HIS A 226 28.62 -9.06 23.93
N CYS A 227 29.69 -9.52 23.26
CA CYS A 227 29.96 -9.24 21.86
C CYS A 227 29.20 -10.25 20.98
N SER A 228 28.38 -9.77 20.06
CA SER A 228 27.73 -10.65 19.08
C SER A 228 28.73 -11.16 18.06
N VAL A 229 28.59 -12.42 17.62
CA VAL A 229 29.45 -13.02 16.60
C VAL A 229 28.60 -13.54 15.45
N ILE A 230 28.83 -13.04 14.26
CA ILE A 230 28.16 -13.44 13.01
C ILE A 230 29.22 -14.01 12.07
N THR A 231 28.97 -15.18 11.50
CA THR A 231 29.80 -15.75 10.42
C THR A 231 29.07 -15.63 9.09
N THR A 232 29.82 -15.43 8.01
CA THR A 232 29.27 -15.37 6.65
C THR A 232 30.26 -15.93 5.63
N LYS A 233 29.75 -16.51 4.54
CA LYS A 233 30.54 -16.97 3.38
C LYS A 233 31.10 -15.82 2.54
N LEU A 234 30.57 -14.63 2.71
CA LEU A 234 30.96 -13.46 1.93
C LEU A 234 32.38 -13.00 2.33
N ASP A 235 33.09 -12.45 1.37
CA ASP A 235 34.39 -11.79 1.62
C ASP A 235 34.20 -10.41 2.25
N THR A 236 35.28 -9.87 2.82
CA THR A 236 35.30 -8.58 3.52
C THR A 236 34.78 -7.41 2.67
N TYR A 237 35.12 -7.36 1.37
CA TYR A 237 34.67 -6.30 0.48
C TYR A 237 33.16 -6.39 0.25
N THR A 238 32.67 -7.59 -0.01
CA THR A 238 31.23 -7.84 -0.20
C THR A 238 30.43 -7.51 1.05
N VAL A 239 30.90 -7.91 2.22
CA VAL A 239 30.27 -7.57 3.52
C VAL A 239 30.24 -6.05 3.70
N ALA A 240 31.38 -5.35 3.53
CA ALA A 240 31.45 -3.90 3.67
C ALA A 240 30.50 -3.17 2.73
N ARG A 241 30.30 -3.69 1.51
CA ARG A 241 29.38 -3.12 0.52
C ARG A 241 27.91 -3.37 0.86
N LEU A 242 27.60 -4.55 1.40
CA LEU A 242 26.21 -4.96 1.64
C LEU A 242 25.67 -4.52 3.00
N ILE A 243 26.54 -4.26 3.99
CA ILE A 243 26.13 -4.03 5.38
C ILE A 243 25.11 -2.89 5.52
N ASN A 244 25.23 -1.82 4.73
CA ASN A 244 24.29 -0.71 4.75
C ASN A 244 22.91 -1.08 4.21
N GLN A 245 22.78 -2.16 3.43
CA GLN A 245 21.49 -2.66 2.98
C GLN A 245 20.65 -3.31 4.08
N SER A 246 21.26 -3.58 5.25
CA SER A 246 20.57 -4.09 6.43
C SER A 246 19.77 -3.00 7.17
N ILE A 247 20.04 -1.74 6.89
CA ILE A 247 19.35 -0.60 7.50
C ILE A 247 17.84 -0.72 7.25
N PRO A 248 17.01 -0.54 8.31
CA PRO A 248 15.56 -0.64 8.16
C PRO A 248 15.01 0.53 7.35
N ILE A 249 14.00 0.25 6.50
CA ILE A 249 13.41 1.25 5.60
C ILE A 249 12.81 2.45 6.33
N LYS A 250 12.43 2.31 7.61
CA LYS A 250 11.94 3.43 8.44
C LYS A 250 12.91 4.60 8.51
N HIS A 251 14.21 4.38 8.24
CA HIS A 251 15.22 5.42 8.23
C HIS A 251 15.12 6.32 6.99
N PHE A 252 14.71 5.76 5.87
CA PHE A 252 14.70 6.42 4.56
C PHE A 252 13.30 6.78 4.04
N MET A 253 12.25 6.11 4.54
CA MET A 253 10.88 6.28 4.06
C MET A 253 10.34 7.69 4.31
N THR A 254 9.47 8.14 3.43
CA THR A 254 8.67 9.35 3.61
C THR A 254 7.54 9.08 4.62
N LYS A 255 7.46 9.89 5.68
CA LYS A 255 6.49 9.75 6.79
C LYS A 255 5.50 10.91 6.90
N LYS A 256 5.82 12.05 6.33
CA LYS A 256 5.03 13.28 6.47
C LYS A 256 4.56 13.75 5.11
N ASN A 257 3.41 14.42 5.09
CA ASN A 257 2.84 15.00 3.88
C ASN A 257 2.64 13.95 2.75
N ILE A 258 2.25 12.74 3.13
CA ILE A 258 1.90 11.70 2.18
C ILE A 258 0.56 12.10 1.54
N VAL A 259 0.59 12.32 0.23
CA VAL A 259 -0.64 12.51 -0.53
C VAL A 259 -1.29 11.15 -0.72
N HIS A 260 -2.48 11.01 -0.20
CA HIS A 260 -3.34 9.83 -0.31
C HIS A 260 -4.75 10.26 -0.73
N PHE A 261 -5.56 9.31 -1.10
CA PHE A 261 -6.95 9.54 -1.48
C PHE A 261 -7.83 8.49 -0.82
N ASP A 262 -9.08 8.87 -0.55
CA ASP A 262 -10.08 7.99 0.01
C ASP A 262 -10.87 7.30 -1.10
N LEU A 263 -11.48 6.15 -0.82
CA LEU A 263 -12.25 5.39 -1.81
C LEU A 263 -13.44 6.19 -2.38
N ASP A 264 -13.98 7.11 -1.60
CA ASP A 264 -15.12 7.96 -1.96
C ASP A 264 -14.75 9.30 -2.60
N ASP A 265 -13.44 9.62 -2.74
CA ASP A 265 -12.99 10.79 -3.46
C ASP A 265 -13.42 10.74 -4.94
N TYR A 266 -13.86 11.88 -5.49
CA TYR A 266 -14.20 11.97 -6.91
C TYR A 266 -12.95 12.02 -7.79
N VAL A 267 -12.96 11.24 -8.86
CA VAL A 267 -11.81 11.09 -9.76
C VAL A 267 -11.40 12.43 -10.39
N ASP A 268 -12.31 13.34 -10.64
CA ASP A 268 -11.97 14.65 -11.22
C ASP A 268 -11.18 15.53 -10.26
N ASP A 269 -11.55 15.58 -8.98
CA ASP A 269 -10.81 16.29 -7.94
C ASP A 269 -9.43 15.66 -7.73
N VAL A 270 -9.38 14.32 -7.78
CA VAL A 270 -8.13 13.57 -7.73
C VAL A 270 -7.22 13.92 -8.90
N ARG A 271 -7.75 13.99 -10.13
CA ARG A 271 -7.01 14.39 -11.36
C ARG A 271 -6.39 15.77 -11.21
N GLU A 272 -7.16 16.75 -10.71
CA GLU A 272 -6.65 18.11 -10.47
C GLU A 272 -5.52 18.13 -9.46
N THR A 273 -5.66 17.38 -8.38
CA THR A 273 -4.65 17.28 -7.33
C THR A 273 -3.38 16.60 -7.83
N VAL A 274 -3.52 15.45 -8.49
CA VAL A 274 -2.42 14.67 -9.03
C VAL A 274 -1.66 15.42 -10.13
N ALA A 275 -2.33 16.27 -10.92
CA ALA A 275 -1.69 17.09 -11.96
C ALA A 275 -0.65 18.07 -11.40
N LYS A 276 -0.84 18.54 -10.17
CA LYS A 276 0.04 19.51 -9.48
C LYS A 276 1.25 18.87 -8.77
N ILE A 277 1.27 17.54 -8.63
CA ILE A 277 2.25 16.80 -7.81
C ILE A 277 3.13 15.94 -8.71
N ARG A 278 4.39 15.72 -8.34
CA ARG A 278 5.32 14.89 -9.12
C ARG A 278 5.42 13.43 -8.68
N HIS A 279 4.55 12.97 -7.77
CA HIS A 279 4.53 11.58 -7.35
C HIS A 279 3.97 10.67 -8.46
N ARG A 280 4.44 9.43 -8.48
CA ARG A 280 4.03 8.44 -9.49
C ARG A 280 2.86 7.59 -9.02
N ASP A 281 2.89 7.18 -7.76
CA ASP A 281 1.92 6.29 -7.15
C ASP A 281 1.31 6.96 -5.91
N PHE A 282 0.03 6.70 -5.68
CA PHE A 282 -0.74 7.28 -4.59
C PHE A 282 -1.44 6.18 -3.80
N PRO A 283 -1.32 6.15 -2.46
CA PRO A 283 -2.06 5.22 -1.62
C PRO A 283 -3.54 5.59 -1.55
N ILE A 284 -4.36 4.55 -1.44
CA ILE A 284 -5.81 4.63 -1.21
C ILE A 284 -6.09 4.18 0.22
N LEU A 285 -6.95 4.91 0.91
CA LEU A 285 -7.42 4.58 2.25
C LEU A 285 -8.93 4.28 2.23
N ASP A 286 -9.38 3.49 3.20
CA ASP A 286 -10.79 3.27 3.45
C ASP A 286 -11.36 4.30 4.45
N ALA A 287 -12.66 4.25 4.72
CA ALA A 287 -13.33 5.11 5.69
C ALA A 287 -12.77 5.02 7.13
N ASN A 288 -12.05 3.95 7.46
CA ASN A 288 -11.37 3.76 8.74
C ASN A 288 -9.89 4.19 8.69
N GLN A 289 -9.46 4.85 7.60
CA GLN A 289 -8.09 5.26 7.35
C GLN A 289 -7.10 4.09 7.24
N ASN A 290 -7.56 2.89 6.89
CA ASN A 290 -6.70 1.76 6.59
C ASN A 290 -6.26 1.80 5.13
N TYR A 291 -5.04 1.39 4.89
CA TYR A 291 -4.51 1.25 3.54
C TYR A 291 -5.22 0.13 2.76
N VAL A 292 -5.69 0.44 1.55
CA VAL A 292 -6.43 -0.48 0.69
C VAL A 292 -5.63 -0.89 -0.55
N GLY A 293 -4.90 0.05 -1.14
CA GLY A 293 -4.18 -0.19 -2.38
C GLY A 293 -3.44 1.04 -2.89
N MET A 294 -2.87 0.92 -4.07
CA MET A 294 -2.14 1.99 -4.75
C MET A 294 -2.67 2.19 -6.16
N PHE A 295 -2.81 3.44 -6.58
CA PHE A 295 -3.03 3.77 -7.98
C PHE A 295 -1.96 4.72 -8.52
N SER A 296 -1.85 4.77 -9.81
CA SER A 296 -0.95 5.66 -10.55
C SER A 296 -1.76 6.61 -11.44
N ARG A 297 -1.13 7.65 -11.96
CA ARG A 297 -1.77 8.56 -12.94
C ARG A 297 -2.40 7.82 -14.12
N ARG A 298 -1.84 6.69 -14.54
CA ARG A 298 -2.34 5.89 -15.64
C ARG A 298 -3.75 5.35 -15.35
N ASN A 299 -4.02 4.99 -14.11
CA ASN A 299 -5.34 4.48 -13.71
C ASN A 299 -6.44 5.54 -13.78
N LEU A 300 -6.08 6.83 -13.73
CA LEU A 300 -7.02 7.95 -13.88
C LEU A 300 -7.34 8.32 -15.35
N MET A 301 -6.58 7.79 -16.31
CA MET A 301 -6.75 8.18 -17.74
C MET A 301 -7.91 7.46 -18.40
N ASN A 302 -8.20 6.24 -17.99
CA ASN A 302 -9.25 5.40 -18.56
C ASN A 302 -10.17 4.96 -17.42
N THR A 303 -11.02 5.87 -16.97
CA THR A 303 -12.06 5.53 -15.98
C THR A 303 -13.36 5.30 -16.73
N ASP A 304 -13.93 4.13 -16.53
CA ASP A 304 -15.26 3.83 -17.07
C ASP A 304 -16.30 4.67 -16.32
N LYS A 305 -17.26 5.22 -17.08
CA LYS A 305 -18.41 5.88 -16.50
C LYS A 305 -19.31 4.85 -15.81
N LYS A 306 -20.00 5.26 -14.74
CA LYS A 306 -21.02 4.40 -14.11
C LYS A 306 -22.13 4.14 -15.12
N GLN A 307 -22.51 2.87 -15.27
CA GLN A 307 -23.56 2.45 -16.18
C GLN A 307 -24.91 2.47 -15.47
N LEU A 308 -25.89 3.15 -16.06
CA LEU A 308 -27.21 3.34 -15.48
C LEU A 308 -28.32 2.82 -16.39
N ILE A 309 -29.36 2.30 -15.77
CA ILE A 309 -30.68 2.11 -16.35
C ILE A 309 -31.64 3.01 -15.58
N LEU A 310 -32.30 3.91 -16.28
CA LEU A 310 -33.27 4.81 -15.70
C LEU A 310 -34.68 4.21 -15.79
N VAL A 311 -35.37 4.22 -14.66
CA VAL A 311 -36.78 3.79 -14.60
C VAL A 311 -37.63 4.92 -14.04
N ASP A 312 -38.88 5.03 -14.52
CA ASP A 312 -39.88 5.96 -14.04
C ASP A 312 -39.48 7.45 -14.15
N HIS A 313 -38.53 7.79 -15.03
CA HIS A 313 -38.21 9.17 -15.42
C HIS A 313 -37.29 9.22 -16.63
N ASN A 314 -37.36 10.34 -17.36
CA ASN A 314 -36.50 10.61 -18.50
C ASN A 314 -36.08 12.11 -18.58
N GLU A 315 -36.24 12.85 -17.47
CA GLU A 315 -35.86 14.27 -17.39
C GLU A 315 -34.62 14.44 -16.51
N LYS A 316 -33.63 15.18 -17.00
CA LYS A 316 -32.38 15.47 -16.30
C LYS A 316 -32.60 16.13 -14.92
N THR A 317 -33.61 16.97 -14.80
CA THR A 317 -33.94 17.66 -13.53
C THR A 317 -34.46 16.71 -12.45
N GLN A 318 -34.97 15.57 -12.84
CA GLN A 318 -35.47 14.53 -11.94
C GLN A 318 -34.42 13.44 -11.63
N ALA A 319 -33.37 13.36 -12.45
CA ALA A 319 -32.34 12.35 -12.32
C ALA A 319 -31.41 12.63 -11.13
N VAL A 320 -30.67 11.60 -10.73
CA VAL A 320 -29.58 11.69 -9.76
C VAL A 320 -28.55 12.74 -10.19
N ASP A 321 -27.82 13.31 -9.22
CA ASP A 321 -26.83 14.36 -9.50
C ASP A 321 -25.73 13.84 -10.44
N ASN A 322 -25.23 14.72 -11.30
CA ASN A 322 -24.19 14.45 -12.29
C ASN A 322 -24.54 13.35 -13.30
N ILE A 323 -25.79 13.19 -13.66
CA ILE A 323 -26.29 12.20 -14.62
C ILE A 323 -25.57 12.27 -15.98
N ASP A 324 -25.05 13.42 -16.40
CA ASP A 324 -24.29 13.60 -17.64
C ASP A 324 -22.92 12.88 -17.62
N GLU A 325 -22.40 12.59 -16.43
CA GLU A 325 -21.14 11.87 -16.26
C GLU A 325 -21.34 10.35 -16.26
N ALA A 326 -22.58 9.87 -16.31
CA ALA A 326 -22.89 8.45 -16.42
C ALA A 326 -23.11 8.00 -17.87
N GLU A 327 -23.04 6.69 -18.11
CA GLU A 327 -23.46 6.04 -19.33
C GLU A 327 -24.86 5.47 -19.15
N ILE A 328 -25.85 6.07 -19.83
CA ILE A 328 -27.25 5.61 -19.77
C ILE A 328 -27.41 4.49 -20.79
N LEU A 329 -27.65 3.28 -20.34
CA LEU A 329 -27.83 2.09 -21.18
C LEU A 329 -29.28 1.91 -21.64
N GLU A 330 -30.24 2.17 -20.75
CA GLU A 330 -31.67 2.01 -21.03
C GLU A 330 -32.47 3.08 -20.29
N ILE A 331 -33.59 3.49 -20.86
CA ILE A 331 -34.60 4.29 -20.16
C ILE A 331 -35.96 3.59 -20.33
N ILE A 332 -36.63 3.33 -19.22
CA ILE A 332 -37.96 2.74 -19.19
C ILE A 332 -38.86 3.68 -18.41
N ASP A 333 -39.77 4.31 -19.16
CA ASP A 333 -40.61 5.36 -18.61
C ASP A 333 -42.00 5.39 -19.28
N HIS A 334 -42.98 5.86 -18.52
CA HIS A 334 -44.36 6.05 -18.98
C HIS A 334 -44.78 7.53 -18.96
N HIS A 335 -43.90 8.43 -18.55
CA HIS A 335 -44.14 9.87 -18.57
C HIS A 335 -43.96 10.47 -19.97
N ARG A 336 -44.15 11.79 -20.13
CA ARG A 336 -43.83 12.49 -21.36
C ARG A 336 -42.34 12.41 -21.67
N LEU A 337 -42.00 12.50 -22.99
CA LEU A 337 -40.58 12.55 -23.39
C LEU A 337 -39.90 13.82 -22.85
N GLY A 338 -38.83 13.61 -22.13
CA GLY A 338 -37.99 14.66 -21.55
C GLY A 338 -36.75 14.97 -22.38
N SER A 339 -35.73 15.52 -21.74
CA SER A 339 -34.54 16.10 -22.37
C SER A 339 -33.24 15.30 -22.13
N LEU A 340 -33.33 14.08 -21.64
CA LEU A 340 -32.12 13.24 -21.45
C LEU A 340 -31.63 12.77 -22.84
N GLU A 341 -30.34 12.94 -23.05
CA GLU A 341 -29.64 12.43 -24.23
C GLU A 341 -28.92 11.11 -23.90
N THR A 342 -29.04 10.15 -24.80
CA THR A 342 -28.37 8.85 -24.68
C THR A 342 -27.89 8.36 -26.04
N MET A 343 -26.79 7.64 -26.08
CA MET A 343 -26.26 6.97 -27.26
C MET A 343 -26.93 5.60 -27.50
N ALA A 344 -27.66 5.09 -26.53
CA ALA A 344 -28.33 3.80 -26.58
C ALA A 344 -29.80 3.95 -27.03
N PRO A 345 -30.42 2.89 -27.60
CA PRO A 345 -31.83 2.88 -27.89
C PRO A 345 -32.68 3.10 -26.65
N VAL A 346 -33.64 4.02 -26.74
CA VAL A 346 -34.62 4.27 -25.68
C VAL A 346 -35.91 3.53 -25.99
N PHE A 347 -36.33 2.66 -25.06
CA PHE A 347 -37.64 1.99 -25.16
C PHE A 347 -38.68 2.82 -24.43
N PHE A 348 -39.58 3.37 -25.18
CA PHE A 348 -40.62 4.24 -24.68
C PHE A 348 -41.98 3.52 -24.76
N ARG A 349 -42.68 3.43 -23.65
CA ARG A 349 -44.05 2.89 -23.63
C ARG A 349 -44.98 3.88 -22.96
N ASN A 350 -45.56 4.74 -23.79
CA ASN A 350 -46.56 5.69 -23.33
C ASN A 350 -47.95 5.02 -23.34
N GLN A 351 -48.25 4.32 -22.26
CA GLN A 351 -49.60 3.78 -22.00
C GLN A 351 -50.07 4.33 -20.66
N PRO A 352 -51.31 4.89 -20.58
CA PRO A 352 -51.87 5.22 -19.28
C PRO A 352 -51.96 3.93 -18.42
N LEU A 353 -51.54 4.03 -17.17
CA LEU A 353 -51.73 3.01 -16.15
C LEU A 353 -53.20 2.89 -15.80
#